data_220c45bc11a20a697e3a456f9ce0c2b5
#
_entry.id   220c45bc11a20a697e3a456f9ce0c2b5
#
_cell.length_a   1.000
_cell.length_b   1.000
_cell.length_c   1.000
_cell.angle_alpha   90.00
_cell.angle_beta   90.00
_cell.angle_gamma   90.00
#
_symmetry.space_group_name_H-M   'P 1'
#
loop_
_entity.id
_entity.type
_entity.pdbx_description
1 polymer ?
#
loop_
_entity_poly.entity_id
_entity_poly.type
_entity_poly.pdbx_seq_one_letter_code
_entity_poly.pdbx_strand_id
1 'polypeptide(L)'
;MKLVSWNVNGLAACKRKGFLKSIARLRADIVCCQEVRTNCPLNTPEYLQYWNLAEQSGYSGTLILAKKEPRSVQYGLGIDQLDCEGRLIALEYD
;
A
#
# COMPACT_ATOMS: atom_id res chain seq x y z
N MET A 1 13.81 -8.33 -10.01
CA MET A 1 12.77 -7.54 -9.29
C MET A 1 12.29 -8.30 -8.07
N LYS A 2 12.15 -7.60 -6.95
CA LYS A 2 11.62 -8.20 -5.73
C LYS A 2 10.29 -7.54 -5.37
N LEU A 3 9.26 -8.34 -5.25
CA LEU A 3 7.92 -7.93 -4.83
C LEU A 3 7.64 -8.51 -3.44
N VAL A 4 7.08 -7.69 -2.56
CA VAL A 4 6.69 -8.12 -1.21
C VAL A 4 5.20 -7.85 -1.03
N SER A 5 4.49 -8.80 -0.47
CA SER A 5 3.09 -8.64 -0.07
C SER A 5 3.00 -8.84 1.43
N TRP A 6 2.39 -7.89 2.13
CA TRP A 6 2.39 -7.86 3.59
C TRP A 6 1.05 -7.38 4.13
N ASN A 7 0.35 -8.27 4.82
CA ASN A 7 -0.81 -7.84 5.59
C ASN A 7 -0.29 -7.18 6.88
N VAL A 8 -0.36 -5.86 6.94
CA VAL A 8 0.23 -5.11 8.06
C VAL A 8 -0.64 -5.07 9.31
N ASN A 9 -1.89 -5.49 9.19
CA ASN A 9 -2.83 -5.53 10.33
C ASN A 9 -2.87 -4.20 11.10
N GLY A 10 -3.08 -3.13 10.35
CA GLY A 10 -3.04 -1.77 10.86
C GLY A 10 -1.64 -1.16 10.69
N LEU A 11 -1.50 -0.25 9.72
CA LEU A 11 -0.19 0.32 9.38
C LEU A 11 0.41 1.13 10.52
N ALA A 12 -0.40 1.88 11.27
CA ALA A 12 0.10 2.70 12.37
C ALA A 12 0.77 1.85 13.44
N ALA A 13 0.16 0.72 13.82
CA ALA A 13 0.75 -0.21 14.78
C ALA A 13 1.99 -0.89 14.21
N CYS A 14 1.94 -1.28 12.94
CA CYS A 14 3.07 -1.90 12.26
C CYS A 14 4.26 -0.93 12.17
N LYS A 15 3.99 0.35 11.91
CA LYS A 15 5.03 1.38 11.87
C LYS A 15 5.74 1.48 13.22
N ARG A 16 4.99 1.48 14.32
CA ARG A 16 5.57 1.51 15.68
C ARG A 16 6.45 0.30 15.96
N LYS A 17 6.15 -0.83 15.32
CA LYS A 17 6.91 -2.08 15.51
C LYS A 17 8.09 -2.24 14.55
N GLY A 18 8.37 -1.25 13.71
CA GLY A 18 9.54 -1.26 12.85
C GLY A 18 9.27 -1.49 11.37
N PHE A 19 8.10 -1.13 10.88
CA PHE A 19 7.74 -1.28 9.45
C PHE A 19 8.81 -0.68 8.53
N LEU A 20 9.21 0.57 8.77
CA LEU A 20 10.17 1.26 7.90
C LEU A 20 11.52 0.56 7.86
N LYS A 21 12.01 0.08 9.01
CA LYS A 21 13.26 -0.68 9.06
C LYS A 21 13.16 -2.00 8.31
N SER A 22 12.00 -2.64 8.41
CA SER A 22 11.76 -3.92 7.74
C SER A 22 11.77 -3.78 6.22
N ILE A 23 11.08 -2.77 5.68
CA ILE A 23 11.08 -2.57 4.23
C ILE A 23 12.45 -2.15 3.70
N ALA A 24 13.22 -1.37 4.46
CA ALA A 24 14.58 -1.02 4.09
C ALA A 24 15.47 -2.26 4.01
N ARG A 25 15.30 -3.19 4.96
CA ARG A 25 16.05 -4.45 5.01
C ARG A 25 15.70 -5.40 3.87
N LEU A 26 14.43 -5.42 3.49
CA LEU A 26 13.95 -6.29 2.41
C LEU A 26 14.47 -5.87 1.03
N ARG A 27 14.78 -4.60 0.84
CA ARG A 27 15.23 -4.06 -0.45
C ARG A 27 14.29 -4.42 -1.58
N ALA A 28 13.00 -4.37 -1.33
CA ALA A 28 12.00 -4.69 -2.33
C ALA A 28 11.86 -3.55 -3.33
N ASP A 29 11.53 -3.90 -4.56
CA ASP A 29 11.19 -2.92 -5.59
C ASP A 29 9.77 -2.43 -5.42
N ILE A 30 8.88 -3.33 -5.00
CA ILE A 30 7.47 -3.03 -4.76
C ILE A 30 7.03 -3.71 -3.47
N VAL A 31 6.35 -2.96 -2.61
CA VAL A 31 5.76 -3.48 -1.36
C VAL A 31 4.26 -3.24 -1.41
N CYS A 32 3.48 -4.32 -1.37
CA CYS A 32 2.02 -4.25 -1.35
C CYS A 32 1.55 -4.54 0.07
N CYS A 33 0.83 -3.60 0.66
CA CYS A 33 0.32 -3.71 2.02
C CYS A 33 -1.19 -3.83 2.03
N GLN A 34 -1.72 -4.77 2.81
CA GLN A 34 -3.14 -4.97 3.02
C GLN A 34 -3.50 -4.66 4.47
N GLU A 35 -4.78 -4.39 4.72
CA GLU A 35 -5.31 -4.02 6.03
C GLU A 35 -4.55 -2.84 6.64
N VAL A 36 -4.37 -1.80 5.83
CA VAL A 36 -3.70 -0.56 6.24
C VAL A 36 -4.52 0.18 7.28
N ARG A 37 -5.84 0.18 7.13
CA ARG A 37 -6.90 0.67 8.04
C ARG A 37 -7.06 2.16 8.08
N THR A 38 -5.99 2.92 8.24
CA THR A 38 -6.09 4.38 8.29
C THR A 38 -4.91 5.01 7.57
N ASN A 39 -5.05 6.27 7.21
CA ASN A 39 -3.94 7.06 6.71
C ASN A 39 -2.89 7.18 7.81
N CYS A 40 -1.65 6.89 7.45
CA CYS A 40 -0.52 6.96 8.35
C CYS A 40 0.65 7.58 7.59
N PRO A 41 1.09 8.78 7.94
CA PRO A 41 2.21 9.39 7.23
C PRO A 41 3.46 8.53 7.29
N LEU A 42 4.07 8.29 6.13
CA LEU A 42 5.29 7.51 5.99
C LEU A 42 6.36 8.35 5.31
N ASN A 43 7.56 8.32 5.87
CA ASN A 43 8.73 8.91 5.22
C ASN A 43 9.46 7.80 4.46
N THR A 44 9.16 7.68 3.18
CA THR A 44 9.78 6.67 2.31
C THR A 44 10.38 7.35 1.07
N PRO A 45 11.53 8.04 1.22
CA PRO A 45 12.08 8.84 0.11
C PRO A 45 12.44 8.02 -1.12
N GLU A 46 12.67 6.72 -0.96
CA GLU A 46 13.02 5.81 -2.07
C GLU A 46 11.81 5.24 -2.79
N TYR A 47 10.58 5.45 -2.25
CA TYR A 47 9.37 4.87 -2.79
C TYR A 47 8.32 5.91 -3.09
N LEU A 48 7.64 5.75 -4.22
CA LEU A 48 6.38 6.41 -4.52
C LEU A 48 5.29 5.68 -3.74
N GLN A 49 4.30 6.41 -3.25
CA GLN A 49 3.24 5.85 -2.42
C GLN A 49 1.89 5.93 -3.14
N TYR A 50 1.17 4.81 -3.18
CA TYR A 50 -0.16 4.72 -3.77
C TYR A 50 -1.10 4.16 -2.72
N TRP A 51 -2.05 4.98 -2.29
CA TRP A 51 -2.98 4.67 -1.20
C TRP A 51 -4.39 4.47 -1.72
N ASN A 52 -5.07 3.46 -1.24
CA ASN A 52 -6.51 3.30 -1.47
C ASN A 52 -7.14 2.88 -0.15
N LEU A 53 -7.71 3.86 0.57
CA LEU A 53 -8.30 3.64 1.87
C LEU A 53 -9.79 3.34 1.73
N ALA A 54 -10.34 2.56 2.68
CA ALA A 54 -11.77 2.32 2.74
C ALA A 54 -12.49 3.62 3.11
N GLU A 55 -13.75 3.75 2.67
CA GLU A 55 -14.60 4.87 3.07
C GLU A 55 -14.81 4.87 4.58
N GLN A 56 -14.95 3.66 5.17
CA GLN A 56 -15.04 3.50 6.62
C GLN A 56 -13.66 3.49 7.23
N SER A 57 -13.38 4.47 8.10
CA SER A 57 -12.09 4.56 8.81
C SER A 57 -11.86 3.36 9.72
N GLY A 58 -10.61 2.93 9.82
CA GLY A 58 -10.21 1.82 10.70
C GLY A 58 -10.44 0.44 10.11
N TYR A 59 -10.80 0.35 8.84
CA TYR A 59 -11.20 -0.89 8.20
C TYR A 59 -10.51 -1.03 6.83
N SER A 60 -10.01 -2.24 6.50
CA SER A 60 -9.44 -2.55 5.20
C SER A 60 -8.35 -1.54 4.76
N GLY A 61 -8.30 -1.21 3.47
CA GLY A 61 -7.34 -0.25 2.91
C GLY A 61 -6.08 -0.92 2.40
N THR A 62 -5.56 -0.41 1.28
CA THR A 62 -4.34 -0.91 0.64
C THR A 62 -3.36 0.22 0.40
N LEU A 63 -2.08 -0.14 0.37
CA LEU A 63 -0.98 0.77 0.06
C LEU A 63 0.01 0.01 -0.80
N ILE A 64 0.49 0.64 -1.87
CA ILE A 64 1.64 0.13 -2.61
C ILE A 64 2.76 1.15 -2.54
N LEU A 65 3.94 0.68 -2.19
CA LEU A 65 5.20 1.43 -2.29
C LEU A 65 5.96 0.90 -3.48
N ALA A 66 6.36 1.77 -4.39
CA ALA A 66 7.07 1.37 -5.61
C ALA A 66 8.24 2.30 -5.88
N LYS A 67 9.40 1.75 -6.22
CA LYS A 67 10.60 2.55 -6.52
C LYS A 67 10.50 3.26 -7.86
N LYS A 68 9.84 2.64 -8.85
CA LYS A 68 9.69 3.22 -10.18
C LYS A 68 8.26 3.66 -10.41
N GLU A 69 8.09 4.73 -11.17
CA GLU A 69 6.78 5.20 -11.57
C GLU A 69 6.14 4.19 -12.52
N PRO A 70 4.90 3.75 -12.26
CA PRO A 70 4.20 2.85 -13.17
C PRO A 70 3.71 3.60 -14.42
N ARG A 71 3.45 2.85 -15.47
CA ARG A 71 2.84 3.37 -16.70
C ARG A 71 1.41 3.85 -16.44
N SER A 72 0.68 3.14 -15.59
CA SER A 72 -0.68 3.54 -15.21
C SER A 72 -0.99 3.04 -13.80
N VAL A 73 -1.95 3.72 -13.17
CA VAL A 73 -2.45 3.37 -11.84
C VAL A 73 -3.96 3.27 -11.93
N GLN A 74 -4.52 2.20 -11.37
CA GLN A 74 -5.96 2.02 -11.26
C GLN A 74 -6.32 1.76 -9.81
N TYR A 75 -7.31 2.49 -9.29
CA TYR A 75 -7.83 2.33 -7.95
C TYR A 75 -9.22 1.72 -8.03
N GLY A 76 -9.34 0.42 -7.77
CA GLY A 76 -10.60 -0.28 -7.84
C GLY A 76 -10.94 -0.78 -9.25
N LEU A 77 -12.09 -1.40 -9.36
CA LEU A 77 -12.57 -2.07 -10.57
C LEU A 77 -13.60 -1.23 -11.35
N GLY A 78 -14.00 -0.07 -10.81
CA GLY A 78 -15.10 0.72 -11.38
C GLY A 78 -16.46 0.20 -10.93
N ILE A 79 -16.51 -0.58 -9.85
CA ILE A 79 -17.76 -1.14 -9.30
C ILE A 79 -17.90 -0.64 -7.87
N ASP A 80 -18.79 0.32 -7.65
CA ASP A 80 -18.91 1.00 -6.36
C ASP A 80 -19.05 0.07 -5.17
N GLN A 81 -19.83 -0.99 -5.31
CA GLN A 81 -20.07 -1.95 -4.24
C GLN A 81 -18.80 -2.69 -3.81
N LEU A 82 -17.83 -2.85 -4.71
CA LEU A 82 -16.57 -3.52 -4.45
C LEU A 82 -15.46 -2.54 -4.07
N ASP A 83 -15.56 -1.30 -4.51
CA ASP A 83 -14.46 -0.33 -4.42
C ASP A 83 -14.47 0.51 -3.14
N CYS A 84 -15.57 0.51 -2.39
CA CYS A 84 -15.70 1.33 -1.18
C CYS A 84 -14.81 0.87 -0.02
N GLU A 85 -14.21 -0.29 -0.11
CA GLU A 85 -13.39 -0.86 0.96
C GLU A 85 -11.89 -0.68 0.76
N GLY A 86 -11.47 0.01 -0.31
CA GLY A 86 -10.06 0.26 -0.56
C GLY A 86 -9.24 -1.02 -0.71
N ARG A 87 -9.73 -1.98 -1.47
CA ARG A 87 -9.11 -3.31 -1.55
C ARG A 87 -8.24 -3.54 -2.77
N LEU A 88 -8.29 -2.64 -3.76
CA LEU A 88 -7.58 -2.87 -5.01
C LEU A 88 -6.80 -1.64 -5.46
N ILE A 89 -5.52 -1.84 -5.75
CA ILE A 89 -4.69 -0.91 -6.50
C ILE A 89 -3.99 -1.74 -7.58
N ALA A 90 -4.07 -1.30 -8.83
CA ALA A 90 -3.33 -1.93 -9.91
C ALA A 90 -2.30 -0.96 -10.46
N LEU A 91 -1.04 -1.38 -10.46
CA LEU A 91 0.06 -0.65 -11.09
C LEU A 91 0.49 -1.42 -12.33
N GLU A 92 0.55 -0.74 -13.46
CA GLU A 92 0.99 -1.36 -14.71
C GLU A 92 2.38 -0.87 -15.09
N TYR A 93 3.27 -1.81 -15.39
CA TYR A 93 4.63 -1.53 -15.86
C TYR A 93 4.82 -2.10 -17.26
N ASP A 94 5.82 -1.61 -17.98
CA ASP A 94 6.19 -2.14 -19.29
C ASP A 94 6.92 -3.48 -19.17
#